data_178a29370c38d156e9096df1214748c8
#
_entry.id   178a29370c38d156e9096df1214748c8
#
_cell.length_a   1.000
_cell.length_b   1.000
_cell.length_c   1.000
_cell.angle_alpha   90.00
_cell.angle_beta   90.00
_cell.angle_gamma   90.00
#
_symmetry.space_group_name_H-M   'P 1'
#
loop_
_entity.id
_entity.type
_entity.pdbx_description
1 polymer ?
#
loop_
_entity_poly.entity_id
_entity_poly.type
_entity_poly.pdbx_seq_one_letter_code
_entity_poly.pdbx_strand_id
1 'polypeptide(L)'
;MDKGSDIDVSASRNGPGGSAVLWSEDYTGFHGNIRARGGPQSGDGGQVETSSQRNLQAFGQVDASAVRGSAGYWLLDPAEVTIVSSGAESGVMTKVGNIPAEFFSSAHIFIPTANITQILNSSINTQLNSGTNVTITTSNSSLTGCQWCNITVQADITKTAGADATLTLQADGNIVVNNNITADAGKLNLNLLAGNTTADSAITLNNSKVLLNGGDFLAKHANDNNTARIGLLGGRYDVGNFTLDGNTALASQVGVNISNAANISVAGETVISGVSSNSRGQGWRGIDISNNSILTGVGNMTFSIGSNSNVSWMGAFTNATITSDKNIIFQGTGSSSGGVDFVNSRILSKSGRVLFDINGNIVVKNVYGLRVNNSQLSAKDVKFAVNVTGVDGFLLRDSHVTATSGDINANANTINKGIWISGKTNLNASGNVNLHGVTTNSAYAGADAIKISGNSSSNNVNITAGGHISLIAVNGGKEIGSTVSVDYANIIAKNGDFNLNITGMKGSPFNNATITANNISMNGNITANDAVLMTNTFLTAKGDIKTDLTSPTKGLWFRGNGG
;
A
#
# COMPACT_ATOMS: atom_id res chain seq x y z
N MET A 1 -31.80 3.70 30.30
CA MET A 1 -31.86 5.16 30.62
C MET A 1 -32.83 5.80 29.64
N ASP A 2 -33.92 6.34 30.16
CA ASP A 2 -35.03 6.82 29.34
C ASP A 2 -34.76 8.20 28.72
N LYS A 3 -35.56 8.56 27.72
CA LYS A 3 -35.53 9.86 27.08
C LYS A 3 -35.85 10.96 28.12
N GLY A 4 -35.02 12.00 28.17
CA GLY A 4 -35.15 13.10 29.13
C GLY A 4 -34.41 12.89 30.43
N SER A 5 -33.80 11.72 30.66
CA SER A 5 -32.92 11.51 31.82
C SER A 5 -31.55 12.12 31.57
N ASP A 6 -30.96 12.72 32.60
CA ASP A 6 -29.63 13.34 32.53
C ASP A 6 -28.69 12.78 33.61
N ILE A 7 -27.45 12.46 33.22
CA ILE A 7 -26.32 12.21 34.11
C ILE A 7 -25.28 13.29 33.84
N ASP A 8 -24.88 14.05 34.85
CA ASP A 8 -23.82 15.06 34.69
C ASP A 8 -22.67 14.82 35.67
N VAL A 9 -21.54 14.44 35.13
CA VAL A 9 -20.27 14.21 35.83
C VAL A 9 -19.20 15.19 35.35
N SER A 10 -19.62 16.33 34.83
CA SER A 10 -18.70 17.37 34.35
C SER A 10 -17.97 18.08 35.49
N ALA A 11 -16.74 18.53 35.23
CA ALA A 11 -16.04 19.40 36.18
C ALA A 11 -16.64 20.82 36.18
N SER A 12 -16.90 21.36 37.38
CA SER A 12 -17.57 22.66 37.53
C SER A 12 -16.70 23.88 37.16
N ARG A 13 -15.40 23.83 37.39
CA ARG A 13 -14.45 24.93 37.10
C ARG A 13 -13.13 24.44 36.47
N ASN A 14 -12.37 23.65 37.22
CA ASN A 14 -11.07 23.12 36.88
C ASN A 14 -11.07 21.61 37.05
N GLY A 15 -10.27 20.92 36.29
CA GLY A 15 -10.07 19.48 36.37
C GLY A 15 -10.79 18.72 35.26
N PRO A 16 -10.47 17.43 35.11
CA PRO A 16 -11.10 16.59 34.12
C PRO A 16 -12.57 16.31 34.41
N GLY A 17 -13.33 15.99 33.37
CA GLY A 17 -14.66 15.40 33.51
C GLY A 17 -14.59 14.06 34.25
N GLY A 18 -15.66 13.64 34.85
CA GLY A 18 -15.77 12.36 35.56
C GLY A 18 -16.03 11.18 34.61
N SER A 19 -16.35 10.04 35.22
CA SER A 19 -16.69 8.80 34.48
C SER A 19 -18.11 8.38 34.72
N ALA A 20 -18.82 7.93 33.70
CA ALA A 20 -20.14 7.34 33.76
C ALA A 20 -20.18 6.03 32.95
N VAL A 21 -20.69 4.95 33.54
CA VAL A 21 -20.80 3.64 32.92
C VAL A 21 -22.24 3.13 33.01
N LEU A 22 -22.81 2.80 31.84
CA LEU A 22 -24.07 2.06 31.71
C LEU A 22 -23.75 0.71 31.05
N TRP A 23 -23.85 -0.35 31.85
CA TRP A 23 -23.49 -1.69 31.37
C TRP A 23 -24.53 -2.73 31.77
N SER A 24 -24.77 -3.71 30.92
CA SER A 24 -25.65 -4.83 31.21
C SER A 24 -25.18 -6.13 30.52
N GLU A 25 -25.67 -7.27 31.02
CA GLU A 25 -25.44 -8.57 30.38
C GLU A 25 -26.31 -8.74 29.11
N ASP A 26 -27.60 -8.40 29.19
CA ASP A 26 -28.54 -8.71 28.12
C ASP A 26 -28.91 -7.50 27.26
N TYR A 27 -29.31 -6.38 27.86
CA TYR A 27 -29.81 -5.23 27.10
C TYR A 27 -29.54 -3.91 27.82
N THR A 28 -28.93 -2.98 27.07
CA THR A 28 -28.84 -1.57 27.49
C THR A 28 -29.59 -0.69 26.48
N GLY A 29 -30.66 -0.03 26.94
CA GLY A 29 -31.35 1.03 26.20
C GLY A 29 -30.88 2.39 26.70
N PHE A 30 -30.14 3.13 25.89
CA PHE A 30 -29.63 4.46 26.21
C PHE A 30 -30.30 5.52 25.33
N HIS A 31 -31.21 6.32 25.91
CA HIS A 31 -31.99 7.37 25.24
C HIS A 31 -31.85 8.75 25.88
N GLY A 32 -31.19 8.86 27.02
CA GLY A 32 -30.98 10.10 27.75
C GLY A 32 -29.70 10.85 27.34
N ASN A 33 -29.23 11.72 28.22
CA ASN A 33 -28.01 12.49 28.03
C ASN A 33 -27.00 12.18 29.14
N ILE A 34 -25.73 12.09 28.80
CA ILE A 34 -24.62 11.99 29.74
C ILE A 34 -23.64 13.10 29.44
N ARG A 35 -23.28 13.90 30.43
CA ARG A 35 -22.25 14.93 30.33
C ARG A 35 -21.06 14.59 31.21
N ALA A 36 -19.87 14.62 30.63
CA ALA A 36 -18.59 14.39 31.30
C ALA A 36 -17.55 15.41 30.83
N ARG A 37 -17.91 16.69 30.82
CA ARG A 37 -17.08 17.77 30.28
C ARG A 37 -15.90 18.08 31.16
N GLY A 38 -14.77 18.43 30.53
CA GLY A 38 -13.67 19.09 31.22
C GLY A 38 -14.07 20.46 31.77
N GLY A 39 -13.41 20.92 32.81
CA GLY A 39 -13.69 22.21 33.43
C GLY A 39 -13.49 23.38 32.47
N PRO A 40 -14.32 24.44 32.53
CA PRO A 40 -14.25 25.55 31.59
C PRO A 40 -12.95 26.36 31.70
N GLN A 41 -12.21 26.27 32.80
CA GLN A 41 -10.94 26.96 32.97
C GLN A 41 -9.73 26.05 32.65
N SER A 42 -9.83 24.74 32.88
CA SER A 42 -8.81 23.74 32.57
C SER A 42 -9.35 22.33 32.84
N GLY A 43 -8.83 21.36 32.13
CA GLY A 43 -9.11 19.94 32.34
C GLY A 43 -9.58 19.25 31.08
N ASP A 44 -9.25 17.97 30.98
CA ASP A 44 -9.65 17.10 29.87
C ASP A 44 -11.12 16.68 30.02
N GLY A 45 -11.73 16.28 28.90
CA GLY A 45 -13.03 15.62 28.89
C GLY A 45 -12.98 14.29 29.65
N GLY A 46 -14.12 13.85 30.15
CA GLY A 46 -14.23 12.61 30.92
C GLY A 46 -14.48 11.38 30.07
N GLN A 47 -14.90 10.31 30.72
CA GLN A 47 -15.07 8.99 30.10
C GLN A 47 -16.52 8.54 30.27
N VAL A 48 -17.15 8.16 29.18
CA VAL A 48 -18.50 7.60 29.18
C VAL A 48 -18.48 6.25 28.49
N GLU A 49 -19.10 5.27 29.10
CA GLU A 49 -19.34 3.97 28.51
C GLU A 49 -20.83 3.66 28.49
N THR A 50 -21.33 3.22 27.34
CA THR A 50 -22.66 2.61 27.22
C THR A 50 -22.48 1.28 26.47
N SER A 51 -22.65 0.19 27.20
CA SER A 51 -22.28 -1.13 26.72
C SER A 51 -23.32 -2.18 27.09
N SER A 52 -23.35 -3.27 26.36
CA SER A 52 -24.12 -4.46 26.68
C SER A 52 -23.47 -5.68 26.07
N GLN A 53 -23.41 -6.78 26.79
CA GLN A 53 -22.88 -8.01 26.27
C GLN A 53 -23.66 -8.55 25.04
N ARG A 54 -24.99 -8.34 24.99
CA ARG A 54 -25.82 -8.86 23.90
C ARG A 54 -26.35 -7.78 22.98
N ASN A 55 -27.12 -6.83 23.50
CA ASN A 55 -27.80 -5.84 22.68
C ASN A 55 -27.71 -4.44 23.31
N LEU A 56 -27.15 -3.51 22.58
CA LEU A 56 -27.11 -2.11 22.92
C LEU A 56 -27.94 -1.32 21.91
N GLN A 57 -28.86 -0.51 22.41
CA GLN A 57 -29.58 0.48 21.61
C GLN A 57 -29.15 1.88 22.09
N ALA A 58 -28.21 2.47 21.37
CA ALA A 58 -27.60 3.75 21.72
C ALA A 58 -28.19 4.89 20.87
N PHE A 59 -29.26 5.45 21.35
CA PHE A 59 -30.00 6.57 20.72
C PHE A 59 -29.90 7.87 21.53
N GLY A 60 -29.21 7.85 22.68
CA GLY A 60 -28.95 8.99 23.53
C GLY A 60 -27.78 9.87 23.07
N GLN A 61 -27.44 10.84 23.88
CA GLN A 61 -26.38 11.80 23.64
C GLN A 61 -25.33 11.77 24.75
N VAL A 62 -24.07 11.88 24.37
CA VAL A 62 -22.93 11.99 25.28
C VAL A 62 -22.16 13.27 24.97
N ASP A 63 -21.67 13.99 25.96
CA ASP A 63 -20.79 15.13 25.78
C ASP A 63 -19.62 15.02 26.76
N ALA A 64 -18.49 14.55 26.24
CA ALA A 64 -17.22 14.47 26.97
C ALA A 64 -16.21 15.47 26.41
N SER A 65 -16.66 16.62 25.94
CA SER A 65 -15.79 17.66 25.38
C SER A 65 -14.96 18.38 26.44
N ALA A 66 -13.91 19.08 26.01
CA ALA A 66 -13.09 19.95 26.85
C ALA A 66 -12.87 21.29 26.13
N VAL A 67 -13.08 22.39 26.86
CA VAL A 67 -12.84 23.76 26.36
C VAL A 67 -11.35 24.07 26.30
N ARG A 68 -10.58 23.57 27.26
CA ARG A 68 -9.14 23.85 27.46
C ARG A 68 -8.40 22.60 27.92
N GLY A 69 -8.59 21.50 27.17
CA GLY A 69 -7.94 20.22 27.43
C GLY A 69 -8.14 19.28 26.24
N SER A 70 -7.70 18.07 26.39
CA SER A 70 -7.96 17.01 25.43
C SER A 70 -9.42 16.58 25.50
N ALA A 71 -10.00 16.23 24.35
CA ALA A 71 -11.34 15.65 24.32
C ALA A 71 -11.39 14.34 25.13
N GLY A 72 -12.48 14.11 25.84
CA GLY A 72 -12.78 12.81 26.42
C GLY A 72 -13.28 11.82 25.38
N TYR A 73 -13.81 10.70 25.82
CA TYR A 73 -14.30 9.67 24.91
C TYR A 73 -15.62 9.03 25.33
N TRP A 74 -16.35 8.55 24.34
CA TRP A 74 -17.51 7.71 24.49
C TRP A 74 -17.21 6.32 23.92
N LEU A 75 -17.28 5.29 24.77
CA LEU A 75 -17.10 3.89 24.44
C LEU A 75 -18.47 3.21 24.30
N LEU A 76 -18.65 2.48 23.20
CA LEU A 76 -19.78 1.60 22.94
C LEU A 76 -19.21 0.21 22.65
N ASP A 77 -19.57 -0.79 23.47
CA ASP A 77 -19.03 -2.15 23.38
C ASP A 77 -20.15 -3.23 23.38
N PRO A 78 -20.85 -3.41 22.26
CA PRO A 78 -21.78 -4.53 22.07
C PRO A 78 -21.15 -5.68 21.24
N ALA A 79 -21.92 -6.78 21.07
CA ALA A 79 -21.47 -7.94 20.32
C ALA A 79 -21.32 -7.70 18.79
N GLU A 80 -22.31 -7.05 18.18
CA GLU A 80 -22.31 -6.74 16.73
C GLU A 80 -23.00 -5.40 16.50
N VAL A 81 -22.48 -4.57 15.58
CA VAL A 81 -22.94 -3.19 15.40
C VAL A 81 -23.36 -2.91 13.97
N THR A 82 -24.50 -2.26 13.82
CA THR A 82 -24.87 -1.54 12.61
C THR A 82 -25.13 -0.06 12.91
N ILE A 83 -24.41 0.83 12.26
CA ILE A 83 -24.63 2.28 12.31
C ILE A 83 -25.70 2.64 11.29
N VAL A 84 -26.82 3.20 11.76
CA VAL A 84 -28.02 3.45 10.96
C VAL A 84 -28.47 4.90 11.02
N SER A 85 -29.22 5.36 10.02
CA SER A 85 -29.82 6.73 10.01
C SER A 85 -31.11 6.82 10.82
N SER A 86 -31.81 5.70 10.97
CA SER A 86 -33.00 5.56 11.81
C SER A 86 -33.01 4.16 12.39
N GLY A 87 -33.25 4.04 13.67
CA GLY A 87 -33.35 2.76 14.35
C GLY A 87 -34.73 2.56 14.95
N ALA A 88 -35.22 1.35 14.90
CA ALA A 88 -36.37 0.92 15.66
C ALA A 88 -35.93 -0.20 16.61
N GLU A 89 -36.30 -0.09 17.88
CA GLU A 89 -36.08 -1.17 18.81
C GLU A 89 -36.85 -2.42 18.34
N SER A 90 -36.11 -3.48 18.05
CA SER A 90 -36.72 -4.79 17.73
C SER A 90 -36.83 -5.60 19.01
N GLY A 91 -38.01 -5.59 19.64
CA GLY A 91 -38.20 -6.33 20.87
C GLY A 91 -39.65 -6.39 21.27
N VAL A 92 -39.93 -7.19 22.28
CA VAL A 92 -41.27 -7.36 22.88
C VAL A 92 -41.27 -6.80 24.28
N MET A 93 -42.23 -5.92 24.56
CA MET A 93 -42.49 -5.48 25.92
C MET A 93 -43.24 -6.58 26.68
N THR A 94 -42.58 -7.20 27.62
CA THR A 94 -43.14 -8.27 28.43
C THR A 94 -43.41 -7.77 29.85
N LYS A 95 -44.61 -7.96 30.34
CA LYS A 95 -44.95 -7.63 31.75
C LYS A 95 -44.26 -8.63 32.68
N VAL A 96 -43.46 -8.11 33.59
CA VAL A 96 -42.82 -8.96 34.60
C VAL A 96 -43.84 -9.34 35.65
N GLY A 97 -44.20 -10.64 35.68
CA GLY A 97 -45.01 -11.21 36.78
C GLY A 97 -44.17 -11.34 38.03
N ASN A 98 -44.72 -10.91 39.18
CA ASN A 98 -44.17 -11.06 40.53
C ASN A 98 -43.07 -10.09 41.04
N ILE A 99 -43.01 -8.86 40.55
CA ILE A 99 -42.38 -7.81 41.35
C ILE A 99 -43.45 -7.18 42.26
N PRO A 100 -43.24 -7.04 43.57
CA PRO A 100 -44.21 -6.40 44.47
C PRO A 100 -44.59 -5.01 43.96
N ALA A 101 -45.89 -4.71 43.94
CA ALA A 101 -46.47 -3.48 43.40
C ALA A 101 -45.97 -2.18 44.07
N GLU A 102 -45.30 -2.29 45.17
CA GLU A 102 -44.67 -1.20 45.92
C GLU A 102 -43.40 -0.64 45.25
N PHE A 103 -42.79 -1.37 44.33
CA PHE A 103 -41.59 -0.90 43.62
C PHE A 103 -41.88 -0.37 42.20
N PHE A 104 -42.86 -0.93 41.47
CA PHE A 104 -43.25 -0.43 40.13
C PHE A 104 -44.70 -0.81 39.82
N SER A 105 -45.54 0.15 39.56
CA SER A 105 -46.99 -0.09 39.26
C SER A 105 -47.25 -0.78 37.90
N SER A 106 -46.23 -0.92 37.03
CA SER A 106 -46.28 -1.67 35.78
C SER A 106 -44.87 -1.85 35.22
N ALA A 107 -44.09 -2.78 35.77
CA ALA A 107 -42.78 -3.09 35.22
C ALA A 107 -42.94 -3.90 33.92
N HIS A 108 -42.61 -3.30 32.80
CA HIS A 108 -42.43 -3.98 31.54
C HIS A 108 -40.92 -4.08 31.27
N ILE A 109 -40.47 -5.26 30.95
CA ILE A 109 -39.10 -5.48 30.48
C ILE A 109 -39.14 -5.54 28.94
N PHE A 110 -38.26 -4.77 28.30
CA PHE A 110 -38.02 -4.90 26.90
C PHE A 110 -37.10 -6.11 26.67
N ILE A 111 -37.56 -7.08 25.90
CA ILE A 111 -36.77 -8.23 25.50
C ILE A 111 -36.40 -8.05 24.02
N PRO A 112 -35.13 -7.79 23.70
CA PRO A 112 -34.72 -7.64 22.31
C PRO A 112 -34.90 -8.97 21.55
N THR A 113 -35.49 -8.91 20.36
CA THR A 113 -35.68 -10.06 19.48
C THR A 113 -34.57 -10.21 18.44
N ALA A 114 -33.72 -9.21 18.31
CA ALA A 114 -32.54 -9.21 17.43
C ALA A 114 -31.25 -9.11 18.24
N ASN A 115 -30.22 -9.84 17.81
CA ASN A 115 -28.88 -9.77 18.43
C ASN A 115 -28.02 -8.62 17.88
N ILE A 116 -28.56 -7.81 16.95
CA ILE A 116 -27.81 -6.74 16.28
C ILE A 116 -28.05 -5.43 17.01
N THR A 117 -26.97 -4.83 17.50
CA THR A 117 -26.99 -3.48 18.07
C THR A 117 -27.13 -2.45 16.96
N GLN A 118 -28.00 -1.48 17.20
CA GLN A 118 -28.15 -0.30 16.34
C GLN A 118 -27.64 0.95 17.06
N ILE A 119 -26.81 1.72 16.36
CA ILE A 119 -26.31 3.02 16.81
C ILE A 119 -26.74 4.06 15.79
N LEU A 120 -27.38 5.14 16.22
CA LEU A 120 -27.73 6.23 15.32
C LEU A 120 -26.49 7.02 14.91
N ASN A 121 -26.33 7.23 13.60
CA ASN A 121 -25.30 8.11 13.08
C ASN A 121 -25.42 9.54 13.65
N SER A 122 -26.64 10.03 13.89
CA SER A 122 -26.87 11.35 14.49
C SER A 122 -26.30 11.46 15.91
N SER A 123 -26.33 10.39 16.71
CA SER A 123 -25.69 10.36 18.03
C SER A 123 -24.16 10.48 17.90
N ILE A 124 -23.56 9.71 16.97
CA ILE A 124 -22.13 9.81 16.68
C ILE A 124 -21.78 11.22 16.19
N ASN A 125 -22.51 11.75 15.22
CA ASN A 125 -22.28 13.07 14.64
C ASN A 125 -22.29 14.18 15.70
N THR A 126 -23.25 14.13 16.62
CA THR A 126 -23.35 15.10 17.70
C THR A 126 -22.12 15.08 18.60
N GLN A 127 -21.60 13.88 18.92
CA GLN A 127 -20.40 13.74 19.76
C GLN A 127 -19.14 14.25 19.05
N LEU A 128 -18.97 13.86 17.80
CA LEU A 128 -17.85 14.35 17.00
C LEU A 128 -17.90 15.88 16.83
N ASN A 129 -19.11 16.44 16.68
CA ASN A 129 -19.32 17.90 16.62
C ASN A 129 -19.04 18.62 17.94
N SER A 130 -19.19 17.97 19.07
CA SER A 130 -18.78 18.52 20.38
C SER A 130 -17.29 18.41 20.65
N GLY A 131 -16.54 17.70 19.80
CA GLY A 131 -15.12 17.39 20.01
C GLY A 131 -14.91 16.17 20.90
N THR A 132 -15.92 15.35 21.11
CA THR A 132 -15.80 14.07 21.84
C THR A 132 -15.27 13.00 20.89
N ASN A 133 -14.27 12.24 21.32
CA ASN A 133 -13.82 11.05 20.59
C ASN A 133 -14.82 9.91 20.78
N VAL A 134 -15.12 9.19 19.71
CA VAL A 134 -16.07 8.08 19.74
C VAL A 134 -15.32 6.79 19.41
N THR A 135 -15.45 5.78 20.27
CA THR A 135 -14.91 4.45 20.05
C THR A 135 -16.06 3.43 20.10
N ILE A 136 -16.19 2.68 19.03
CA ILE A 136 -17.15 1.58 18.92
C ILE A 136 -16.32 0.30 18.81
N THR A 137 -16.48 -0.59 19.77
CA THR A 137 -15.82 -1.89 19.79
C THR A 137 -16.85 -3.00 19.67
N THR A 138 -16.43 -4.15 19.16
CA THR A 138 -17.14 -5.40 19.28
C THR A 138 -16.20 -6.40 19.92
N SER A 139 -16.06 -6.34 21.24
CA SER A 139 -15.23 -7.27 21.96
C SER A 139 -16.10 -8.30 22.67
N ASN A 140 -16.00 -9.54 22.29
CA ASN A 140 -16.67 -10.58 23.08
C ASN A 140 -15.90 -11.89 23.12
N SER A 141 -15.01 -11.98 24.07
CA SER A 141 -14.28 -13.20 24.41
C SER A 141 -15.10 -14.27 25.10
N SER A 142 -16.34 -14.01 25.50
CA SER A 142 -17.09 -14.89 26.40
C SER A 142 -18.47 -15.35 25.90
N LEU A 143 -18.97 -14.85 24.78
CA LEU A 143 -20.26 -15.28 24.25
C LEU A 143 -20.13 -16.25 23.07
N THR A 144 -20.60 -17.46 23.27
CA THR A 144 -20.89 -18.49 22.25
C THR A 144 -21.97 -18.06 21.25
N GLY A 145 -22.15 -16.78 20.97
CA GLY A 145 -23.25 -16.25 20.15
C GLY A 145 -22.87 -15.20 19.11
N CYS A 146 -21.69 -14.60 19.18
CA CYS A 146 -21.23 -13.69 18.14
C CYS A 146 -20.46 -14.48 17.07
N GLN A 147 -21.14 -14.86 16.01
CA GLN A 147 -20.48 -15.63 14.92
C GLN A 147 -19.48 -14.77 14.15
N TRP A 148 -19.63 -13.44 14.12
CA TRP A 148 -18.83 -12.56 13.29
C TRP A 148 -18.35 -11.26 13.96
N CYS A 149 -18.99 -10.77 15.02
CA CYS A 149 -18.65 -9.53 15.74
C CYS A 149 -18.24 -8.37 14.82
N ASN A 150 -19.08 -8.09 13.85
CA ASN A 150 -18.78 -7.09 12.81
C ASN A 150 -19.23 -5.69 13.21
N ILE A 151 -18.64 -4.69 12.59
CA ILE A 151 -19.15 -3.31 12.56
C ILE A 151 -19.51 -2.97 11.12
N THR A 152 -20.79 -2.57 10.91
CA THR A 152 -21.27 -2.15 9.59
C THR A 152 -21.75 -0.70 9.63
N VAL A 153 -21.20 0.15 8.77
CA VAL A 153 -21.62 1.54 8.59
C VAL A 153 -22.61 1.60 7.43
N GLN A 154 -23.91 1.78 7.72
CA GLN A 154 -25.01 1.89 6.77
C GLN A 154 -25.64 3.29 6.71
N ALA A 155 -25.05 4.26 7.40
CA ALA A 155 -25.49 5.65 7.37
C ALA A 155 -24.28 6.59 7.35
N ASP A 156 -24.43 7.75 6.74
CA ASP A 156 -23.38 8.75 6.66
C ASP A 156 -23.01 9.25 8.07
N ILE A 157 -21.71 9.29 8.35
CA ILE A 157 -21.14 9.91 9.54
C ILE A 157 -20.58 11.27 9.13
N THR A 158 -21.07 12.34 9.74
CA THR A 158 -20.69 13.70 9.37
C THR A 158 -20.29 14.53 10.57
N LYS A 159 -19.11 15.15 10.51
CA LYS A 159 -18.63 16.13 11.47
C LYS A 159 -18.67 17.52 10.83
N THR A 160 -19.63 18.36 11.26
CA THR A 160 -19.87 19.68 10.66
C THR A 160 -19.49 20.85 11.58
N ALA A 161 -19.06 20.58 12.80
CA ALA A 161 -18.71 21.60 13.79
C ALA A 161 -17.64 21.11 14.77
N GLY A 162 -17.19 22.01 15.63
CA GLY A 162 -16.33 21.73 16.79
C GLY A 162 -14.86 21.47 16.48
N ALA A 163 -14.13 21.18 17.55
CA ALA A 163 -12.70 20.89 17.51
C ALA A 163 -12.39 19.53 16.87
N ASP A 164 -11.11 19.21 16.74
CA ASP A 164 -10.65 17.90 16.25
C ASP A 164 -11.23 16.76 17.09
N ALA A 165 -11.55 15.65 16.43
CA ALA A 165 -12.07 14.45 17.09
C ALA A 165 -11.56 13.19 16.38
N THR A 166 -11.68 12.05 17.06
CA THR A 166 -11.31 10.74 16.54
C THR A 166 -12.51 9.80 16.57
N LEU A 167 -12.78 9.15 15.45
CA LEU A 167 -13.68 8.00 15.36
C LEU A 167 -12.85 6.72 15.24
N THR A 168 -13.02 5.81 16.20
CA THR A 168 -12.41 4.49 16.16
C THR A 168 -13.48 3.42 16.05
N LEU A 169 -13.39 2.60 15.01
CA LEU A 169 -14.19 1.39 14.86
C LEU A 169 -13.24 0.19 15.03
N GLN A 170 -13.46 -0.61 16.08
CA GLN A 170 -12.63 -1.77 16.40
C GLN A 170 -13.49 -3.03 16.47
N ALA A 171 -13.38 -3.89 15.47
CA ALA A 171 -14.18 -5.10 15.39
C ALA A 171 -13.34 -6.35 15.71
N ASP A 172 -13.94 -7.29 16.47
CA ASP A 172 -13.39 -8.63 16.59
C ASP A 172 -13.42 -9.37 15.23
N GLY A 173 -14.44 -9.13 14.44
CA GLY A 173 -14.60 -9.60 13.08
C GLY A 173 -14.29 -8.55 12.03
N ASN A 174 -15.23 -8.33 11.11
CA ASN A 174 -15.06 -7.44 9.95
C ASN A 174 -15.55 -6.01 10.23
N ILE A 175 -14.99 -5.06 9.48
CA ILE A 175 -15.54 -3.71 9.36
C ILE A 175 -15.97 -3.49 7.92
N VAL A 176 -17.24 -3.11 7.70
CA VAL A 176 -17.78 -2.80 6.39
C VAL A 176 -18.34 -1.38 6.38
N VAL A 177 -17.80 -0.53 5.53
CA VAL A 177 -18.23 0.85 5.37
C VAL A 177 -18.91 0.99 3.99
N ASN A 178 -20.24 1.13 4.01
CA ASN A 178 -21.05 1.29 2.79
C ASN A 178 -21.50 2.74 2.56
N ASN A 179 -21.24 3.64 3.50
CA ASN A 179 -21.65 5.02 3.47
C ASN A 179 -20.48 5.98 3.68
N ASN A 180 -20.73 7.27 3.66
CA ASN A 180 -19.69 8.28 3.72
C ASN A 180 -19.29 8.58 5.18
N ILE A 181 -18.01 8.95 5.35
CA ILE A 181 -17.48 9.48 6.61
C ILE A 181 -16.78 10.80 6.28
N THR A 182 -17.37 11.91 6.70
CA THR A 182 -16.92 13.24 6.27
C THR A 182 -16.77 14.22 7.43
N ALA A 183 -15.82 15.14 7.30
CA ALA A 183 -15.65 16.28 8.19
C ALA A 183 -15.55 17.58 7.39
N ASP A 184 -16.36 18.56 7.76
CA ASP A 184 -16.33 19.91 7.18
C ASP A 184 -15.69 20.93 8.15
N ALA A 185 -15.63 20.62 9.46
CA ALA A 185 -15.04 21.47 10.49
C ALA A 185 -14.27 20.66 11.53
N GLY A 186 -13.10 21.14 11.92
CA GLY A 186 -12.13 20.39 12.72
C GLY A 186 -11.64 19.15 11.97
N LYS A 187 -10.53 18.56 12.39
CA LYS A 187 -10.05 17.30 11.82
C LYS A 187 -10.86 16.14 12.37
N LEU A 188 -11.09 15.13 11.54
CA LEU A 188 -11.61 13.85 11.98
C LEU A 188 -10.56 12.78 11.72
N ASN A 189 -9.94 12.25 12.76
CA ASN A 189 -9.11 11.05 12.59
C ASN A 189 -10.02 9.82 12.54
N LEU A 190 -9.74 8.92 11.60
CA LEU A 190 -10.50 7.68 11.42
C LEU A 190 -9.60 6.48 11.59
N ASN A 191 -9.88 5.66 12.60
CA ASN A 191 -9.21 4.40 12.87
C ASN A 191 -10.15 3.24 12.61
N LEU A 192 -9.79 2.35 11.70
CA LEU A 192 -10.50 1.10 11.41
C LEU A 192 -9.60 -0.07 11.81
N LEU A 193 -9.99 -0.81 12.85
CA LEU A 193 -9.20 -1.87 13.45
C LEU A 193 -10.01 -3.16 13.43
N ALA A 194 -9.66 -4.16 12.62
CA ALA A 194 -10.40 -5.41 12.49
C ALA A 194 -9.58 -6.62 12.95
N GLY A 195 -10.23 -7.72 13.33
CA GLY A 195 -9.56 -8.95 13.68
C GLY A 195 -8.90 -8.95 15.06
N ASN A 196 -9.58 -8.42 16.06
CA ASN A 196 -9.04 -8.42 17.43
C ASN A 196 -8.92 -9.84 18.01
N THR A 197 -9.93 -10.69 17.82
CA THR A 197 -9.91 -12.10 18.27
C THR A 197 -10.09 -13.10 17.14
N THR A 198 -10.61 -12.69 15.99
CA THR A 198 -10.91 -13.55 14.84
C THR A 198 -9.80 -13.44 13.81
N ALA A 199 -9.22 -14.57 13.43
CA ALA A 199 -8.31 -14.64 12.30
C ALA A 199 -9.05 -14.39 10.97
N ASP A 200 -8.33 -13.78 9.98
CA ASP A 200 -8.81 -13.57 8.60
C ASP A 200 -9.99 -12.59 8.46
N SER A 201 -10.04 -11.58 9.28
CA SER A 201 -11.01 -10.48 9.17
C SER A 201 -10.74 -9.58 7.97
N ALA A 202 -11.70 -8.69 7.69
CA ALA A 202 -11.58 -7.72 6.60
C ALA A 202 -12.08 -6.33 7.01
N ILE A 203 -11.39 -5.31 6.53
CA ILE A 203 -11.87 -3.93 6.49
C ILE A 203 -12.22 -3.63 5.02
N THR A 204 -13.48 -3.33 4.74
CA THR A 204 -13.93 -3.07 3.37
C THR A 204 -14.69 -1.74 3.30
N LEU A 205 -14.25 -0.85 2.42
CA LEU A 205 -14.93 0.40 2.12
C LEU A 205 -15.48 0.31 0.69
N ASN A 206 -16.81 0.39 0.55
CA ASN A 206 -17.52 0.19 -0.70
C ASN A 206 -17.96 1.54 -1.28
N ASN A 207 -17.20 2.08 -2.21
CA ASN A 207 -17.48 3.34 -2.91
C ASN A 207 -17.79 4.53 -1.98
N SER A 208 -17.18 4.54 -0.80
CA SER A 208 -17.41 5.53 0.26
C SER A 208 -16.59 6.79 0.02
N LYS A 209 -17.14 7.94 0.44
CA LYS A 209 -16.37 9.18 0.56
C LYS A 209 -15.82 9.27 1.98
N VAL A 210 -14.50 9.32 2.10
CA VAL A 210 -13.79 9.51 3.36
C VAL A 210 -13.03 10.83 3.27
N LEU A 211 -13.66 11.91 3.76
CA LEU A 211 -13.14 13.27 3.67
C LEU A 211 -12.89 13.79 5.09
N LEU A 212 -11.65 13.78 5.55
CA LEU A 212 -11.32 13.94 6.96
C LEU A 212 -10.87 15.34 7.36
N ASN A 213 -10.93 16.31 6.44
CA ASN A 213 -10.50 17.70 6.67
C ASN A 213 -9.07 17.79 7.25
N GLY A 214 -8.15 17.01 6.70
CA GLY A 214 -6.77 16.91 7.15
C GLY A 214 -6.55 16.01 8.36
N GLY A 215 -7.54 15.26 8.81
CA GLY A 215 -7.39 14.18 9.79
C GLY A 215 -6.78 12.93 9.17
N ASP A 216 -6.19 12.10 10.01
CA ASP A 216 -5.48 10.89 9.59
C ASP A 216 -6.44 9.71 9.37
N PHE A 217 -6.09 8.87 8.40
CA PHE A 217 -6.76 7.61 8.12
C PHE A 217 -5.84 6.44 8.45
N LEU A 218 -6.29 5.56 9.33
CA LEU A 218 -5.61 4.32 9.69
C LEU A 218 -6.56 3.14 9.49
N ALA A 219 -6.13 2.14 8.73
CA ALA A 219 -6.80 0.84 8.66
C ALA A 219 -5.76 -0.28 8.84
N LYS A 220 -5.97 -1.14 9.85
CA LYS A 220 -5.06 -2.24 10.16
C LYS A 220 -5.75 -3.36 10.94
N HIS A 221 -5.03 -4.47 11.15
CA HIS A 221 -5.44 -5.48 12.14
C HIS A 221 -5.44 -4.90 13.55
N ALA A 222 -6.40 -5.32 14.37
CA ALA A 222 -6.54 -4.85 15.75
C ALA A 222 -5.54 -5.51 16.71
N ASN A 223 -5.13 -6.75 16.40
CA ASN A 223 -4.19 -7.54 17.19
C ASN A 223 -3.06 -8.06 16.28
N ASP A 224 -1.81 -7.79 16.63
CA ASP A 224 -0.62 -8.15 15.85
C ASP A 224 -0.47 -9.66 15.58
N ASN A 225 -1.16 -10.52 16.32
CA ASN A 225 -1.18 -11.97 16.09
C ASN A 225 -2.25 -12.44 15.09
N ASN A 226 -3.15 -11.56 14.65
CA ASN A 226 -4.23 -11.85 13.72
C ASN A 226 -3.99 -11.24 12.34
N THR A 227 -4.87 -11.56 11.41
CA THR A 227 -4.82 -11.05 10.04
C THR A 227 -6.08 -10.26 9.71
N ALA A 228 -5.90 -9.12 9.04
CA ALA A 228 -7.00 -8.36 8.48
C ALA A 228 -6.66 -7.88 7.07
N ARG A 229 -7.52 -8.21 6.12
CA ARG A 229 -7.44 -7.72 4.75
C ARG A 229 -8.05 -6.34 4.67
N ILE A 230 -7.51 -5.49 3.80
CA ILE A 230 -8.04 -4.15 3.57
C ILE A 230 -8.45 -4.01 2.12
N GLY A 231 -9.71 -3.63 1.88
CA GLY A 231 -10.27 -3.36 0.56
C GLY A 231 -10.84 -1.96 0.46
N LEU A 232 -10.26 -1.12 -0.39
CA LEU A 232 -10.81 0.17 -0.81
C LEU A 232 -11.38 -0.01 -2.22
N LEU A 233 -12.68 -0.29 -2.30
CA LEU A 233 -13.37 -0.66 -3.53
C LEU A 233 -14.09 0.56 -4.10
N GLY A 234 -13.37 1.42 -4.81
CA GLY A 234 -13.86 2.70 -5.29
C GLY A 234 -13.84 3.79 -4.22
N GLY A 235 -14.61 4.86 -4.46
CA GLY A 235 -14.75 5.95 -3.52
C GLY A 235 -13.71 7.06 -3.65
N ARG A 236 -13.86 8.07 -2.78
CA ARG A 236 -12.95 9.23 -2.70
C ARG A 236 -12.45 9.40 -1.28
N TYR A 237 -11.16 9.57 -1.16
CA TYR A 237 -10.46 9.75 0.10
C TYR A 237 -9.67 11.06 0.06
N ASP A 238 -9.85 11.91 1.09
CA ASP A 238 -9.12 13.17 1.26
C ASP A 238 -8.71 13.26 2.73
N VAL A 239 -7.44 13.02 3.02
CA VAL A 239 -6.97 12.70 4.36
C VAL A 239 -5.62 13.37 4.67
N GLY A 240 -5.27 13.45 5.96
CA GLY A 240 -3.96 13.88 6.45
C GLY A 240 -2.89 12.84 6.12
N ASN A 241 -2.53 12.02 7.08
CA ASN A 241 -1.72 10.82 6.82
C ASN A 241 -2.61 9.65 6.40
N PHE A 242 -2.04 8.74 5.63
CA PHE A 242 -2.76 7.57 5.11
C PHE A 242 -1.97 6.30 5.40
N THR A 243 -2.50 5.45 6.27
CA THR A 243 -1.84 4.21 6.68
C THR A 243 -2.77 3.01 6.49
N LEU A 244 -2.32 2.07 5.67
CA LEU A 244 -2.94 0.76 5.51
C LEU A 244 -1.93 -0.32 5.90
N ASP A 245 -2.32 -1.23 6.78
CA ASP A 245 -1.52 -2.40 7.14
C ASP A 245 -2.38 -3.65 7.09
N GLY A 246 -2.41 -4.27 5.91
CA GLY A 246 -3.26 -5.40 5.59
C GLY A 246 -2.46 -6.68 5.38
N ASN A 247 -2.93 -7.77 5.98
CA ASN A 247 -2.32 -9.08 5.79
C ASN A 247 -3.39 -10.17 5.64
N THR A 248 -3.03 -11.28 5.02
CA THR A 248 -3.93 -12.43 4.86
C THR A 248 -3.17 -13.75 4.87
N ALA A 249 -3.77 -14.75 5.50
CA ALA A 249 -3.35 -16.15 5.42
C ALA A 249 -4.29 -16.99 4.53
N LEU A 250 -5.38 -16.38 4.03
CA LEU A 250 -6.37 -17.08 3.19
C LEU A 250 -5.90 -17.25 1.75
N ALA A 251 -6.27 -18.39 1.16
CA ALA A 251 -6.11 -18.64 -0.26
C ALA A 251 -6.96 -17.64 -1.08
N SER A 252 -6.40 -17.18 -2.20
CA SER A 252 -7.10 -16.31 -3.15
C SER A 252 -7.52 -14.94 -2.60
N GLN A 253 -6.84 -14.43 -1.56
CA GLN A 253 -7.11 -13.12 -0.97
C GLN A 253 -5.87 -12.21 -1.01
N VAL A 254 -6.12 -10.90 -1.07
CA VAL A 254 -5.10 -9.84 -1.13
C VAL A 254 -4.99 -9.17 0.24
N GLY A 255 -3.77 -8.88 0.70
CA GLY A 255 -3.56 -8.15 1.96
C GLY A 255 -4.16 -6.75 1.89
N VAL A 256 -3.74 -5.94 0.91
CA VAL A 256 -4.31 -4.62 0.63
C VAL A 256 -4.75 -4.54 -0.84
N ASN A 257 -6.04 -4.32 -1.07
CA ASN A 257 -6.65 -4.15 -2.38
C ASN A 257 -7.22 -2.74 -2.54
N ILE A 258 -6.71 -1.97 -3.50
CA ILE A 258 -7.23 -0.65 -3.89
C ILE A 258 -7.66 -0.74 -5.35
N SER A 259 -8.96 -0.68 -5.61
CA SER A 259 -9.50 -0.94 -6.94
C SER A 259 -10.77 -0.13 -7.25
N ASN A 260 -11.37 -0.37 -8.41
CA ASN A 260 -12.62 0.25 -8.85
C ASN A 260 -12.55 1.79 -8.92
N ALA A 261 -11.47 2.32 -9.47
CA ALA A 261 -11.23 3.75 -9.61
C ALA A 261 -11.25 4.52 -8.28
N ALA A 262 -10.75 3.91 -7.21
CA ALA A 262 -10.54 4.61 -5.94
C ALA A 262 -9.64 5.84 -6.15
N ASN A 263 -10.06 6.98 -5.62
CA ASN A 263 -9.36 8.26 -5.76
C ASN A 263 -8.91 8.76 -4.38
N ILE A 264 -7.61 8.71 -4.13
CA ILE A 264 -7.01 8.95 -2.82
C ILE A 264 -6.10 10.17 -2.90
N SER A 265 -6.38 11.18 -2.07
CA SER A 265 -5.59 12.39 -1.89
C SER A 265 -5.07 12.45 -0.46
N VAL A 266 -3.76 12.58 -0.29
CA VAL A 266 -3.07 12.54 0.99
C VAL A 266 -2.25 13.81 1.18
N ALA A 267 -2.55 14.57 2.22
CA ALA A 267 -1.82 15.80 2.54
C ALA A 267 -0.49 15.53 3.26
N GLY A 268 -0.36 14.40 3.95
CA GLY A 268 0.82 13.98 4.71
C GLY A 268 1.55 12.79 4.09
N GLU A 269 2.01 11.90 4.95
CA GLU A 269 2.73 10.68 4.57
C GLU A 269 1.78 9.55 4.20
N THR A 270 2.21 8.71 3.26
CA THR A 270 1.47 7.50 2.87
C THR A 270 2.29 6.26 3.21
N VAL A 271 1.70 5.34 3.95
CA VAL A 271 2.30 4.03 4.26
C VAL A 271 1.29 2.93 3.93
N ILE A 272 1.64 2.08 2.99
CA ILE A 272 0.82 0.92 2.61
C ILE A 272 1.65 -0.34 2.77
N SER A 273 1.30 -1.16 3.74
CA SER A 273 1.90 -2.46 4.00
C SER A 273 0.90 -3.56 3.65
N GLY A 274 1.31 -4.49 2.82
CA GLY A 274 0.46 -5.62 2.42
C GLY A 274 1.23 -6.92 2.38
N VAL A 275 0.77 -7.93 3.12
CA VAL A 275 1.40 -9.26 3.19
C VAL A 275 0.39 -10.36 2.88
N SER A 276 0.83 -11.36 2.10
CA SER A 276 0.09 -12.60 1.88
C SER A 276 0.95 -13.78 2.37
N SER A 277 0.45 -14.56 3.32
CA SER A 277 1.21 -15.62 4.00
C SER A 277 0.67 -17.03 3.79
N ASN A 278 -0.13 -17.29 2.76
CA ASN A 278 -0.71 -18.59 2.54
C ASN A 278 0.31 -19.67 2.13
N SER A 279 0.48 -20.68 2.96
CA SER A 279 1.40 -21.81 2.73
C SER A 279 0.87 -22.89 1.77
N ARG A 280 -0.38 -22.82 1.31
CA ARG A 280 -1.03 -23.86 0.51
C ARG A 280 -0.97 -23.69 -1.01
N GLY A 281 -0.03 -22.89 -1.52
CA GLY A 281 0.32 -22.88 -2.95
C GLY A 281 -0.61 -22.10 -3.88
N GLN A 282 -1.67 -21.46 -3.41
CA GLN A 282 -2.54 -20.57 -4.17
C GLN A 282 -2.74 -19.24 -3.43
N GLY A 283 -1.65 -18.66 -2.95
CA GLY A 283 -1.67 -17.36 -2.34
C GLY A 283 -1.85 -16.25 -3.38
N TRP A 284 -2.36 -15.12 -2.94
CA TRP A 284 -2.50 -13.92 -3.73
C TRP A 284 -1.51 -12.86 -3.25
N ARG A 285 -1.67 -11.66 -3.72
CA ARG A 285 -0.74 -10.57 -3.57
C ARG A 285 -0.77 -9.98 -2.16
N GLY A 286 0.35 -9.45 -1.70
CA GLY A 286 0.35 -8.58 -0.54
C GLY A 286 -0.38 -7.28 -0.85
N ILE A 287 -0.03 -6.62 -1.99
CA ILE A 287 -0.69 -5.39 -2.44
C ILE A 287 -1.20 -5.57 -3.88
N ASP A 288 -2.43 -5.11 -4.13
CA ASP A 288 -3.02 -4.94 -5.48
C ASP A 288 -3.62 -3.53 -5.60
N ILE A 289 -3.07 -2.72 -6.50
CA ILE A 289 -3.65 -1.41 -6.85
C ILE A 289 -4.01 -1.45 -8.32
N SER A 290 -5.31 -1.38 -8.64
CA SER A 290 -5.78 -1.67 -9.98
C SER A 290 -7.00 -0.86 -10.42
N ASN A 291 -7.45 -1.11 -11.65
CA ASN A 291 -8.71 -0.60 -12.19
C ASN A 291 -8.84 0.93 -12.14
N ASN A 292 -7.83 1.63 -12.68
CA ASN A 292 -7.78 3.09 -12.78
C ASN A 292 -7.77 3.81 -11.42
N SER A 293 -7.27 3.16 -10.38
CA SER A 293 -7.14 3.81 -9.09
C SER A 293 -6.03 4.86 -9.09
N ILE A 294 -6.27 5.96 -8.38
CA ILE A 294 -5.39 7.13 -8.30
C ILE A 294 -5.00 7.37 -6.85
N LEU A 295 -3.71 7.47 -6.61
CA LEU A 295 -3.14 7.83 -5.32
C LEU A 295 -2.24 9.05 -5.50
N THR A 296 -2.61 10.16 -4.88
CA THR A 296 -1.87 11.42 -4.94
C THR A 296 -1.51 11.88 -3.53
N GLY A 297 -0.26 12.23 -3.28
CA GLY A 297 0.20 12.69 -1.98
C GLY A 297 1.22 13.82 -2.06
N VAL A 298 1.26 14.61 -0.98
CA VAL A 298 2.25 15.68 -0.79
C VAL A 298 3.50 15.16 -0.09
N GLY A 299 3.35 14.19 0.83
CA GLY A 299 4.43 13.54 1.58
C GLY A 299 5.11 12.41 0.83
N ASN A 300 5.98 11.68 1.53
CA ASN A 300 6.56 10.46 1.01
C ASN A 300 5.49 9.35 0.91
N MET A 301 5.69 8.46 -0.04
CA MET A 301 4.87 7.25 -0.17
C MET A 301 5.75 6.02 -0.03
N THR A 302 5.39 5.12 0.88
CA THR A 302 6.09 3.86 1.09
C THR A 302 5.11 2.69 0.93
N PHE A 303 5.47 1.77 0.05
CA PHE A 303 4.76 0.52 -0.19
C PHE A 303 5.63 -0.64 0.27
N SER A 304 5.21 -1.33 1.34
CA SER A 304 5.86 -2.54 1.86
C SER A 304 5.08 -3.76 1.41
N ILE A 305 5.68 -4.54 0.53
CA ILE A 305 5.00 -5.62 -0.20
C ILE A 305 5.62 -6.95 0.22
N GLY A 306 4.82 -7.84 0.80
CA GLY A 306 5.29 -9.14 1.26
C GLY A 306 4.48 -10.30 0.69
N SER A 307 5.15 -11.42 0.42
CA SER A 307 4.46 -12.68 0.17
C SER A 307 5.37 -13.87 0.49
N ASN A 308 4.82 -14.82 1.24
CA ASN A 308 5.46 -16.09 1.57
C ASN A 308 4.80 -17.27 0.85
N SER A 309 4.01 -17.01 -0.16
CA SER A 309 3.24 -18.02 -0.90
C SER A 309 3.70 -18.14 -2.36
N ASN A 310 3.49 -19.32 -2.98
CA ASN A 310 3.80 -19.58 -4.38
C ASN A 310 2.84 -18.84 -5.32
N VAL A 311 3.01 -17.53 -5.47
CA VAL A 311 2.20 -16.69 -6.36
C VAL A 311 3.04 -16.12 -7.50
N SER A 312 2.38 -15.79 -8.60
CA SER A 312 3.06 -15.18 -9.74
C SER A 312 3.66 -13.81 -9.40
N TRP A 313 3.01 -13.03 -8.54
CA TRP A 313 3.43 -11.69 -8.15
C TRP A 313 3.05 -11.40 -6.71
N MET A 314 4.00 -10.93 -5.87
CA MET A 314 3.71 -10.49 -4.50
C MET A 314 3.02 -9.13 -4.45
N GLY A 315 3.22 -8.30 -5.49
CA GLY A 315 2.53 -7.02 -5.67
C GLY A 315 2.15 -6.78 -7.11
N ALA A 316 1.00 -6.16 -7.36
CA ALA A 316 0.58 -5.74 -8.69
C ALA A 316 -0.01 -4.34 -8.69
N PHE A 317 0.40 -3.58 -9.69
CA PHE A 317 -0.04 -2.23 -9.98
C PHE A 317 -0.48 -2.18 -11.44
N THR A 318 -1.81 -2.25 -11.67
CA THR A 318 -2.35 -2.38 -13.03
C THR A 318 -3.30 -1.24 -13.32
N ASN A 319 -3.02 -0.47 -14.36
CA ASN A 319 -3.76 0.76 -14.68
C ASN A 319 -3.82 1.70 -13.47
N ALA A 320 -2.75 1.79 -12.70
CA ALA A 320 -2.67 2.60 -11.48
C ALA A 320 -1.92 3.92 -11.76
N THR A 321 -2.36 4.99 -11.09
CA THR A 321 -1.64 6.27 -11.10
C THR A 321 -1.20 6.61 -9.68
N ILE A 322 0.11 6.73 -9.46
CA ILE A 322 0.71 7.05 -8.17
C ILE A 322 1.54 8.31 -8.34
N THR A 323 1.18 9.36 -7.63
CA THR A 323 1.86 10.65 -7.69
C THR A 323 2.21 11.14 -6.29
N SER A 324 3.45 11.56 -6.08
CA SER A 324 3.90 12.22 -4.86
C SER A 324 4.69 13.49 -5.17
N ASP A 325 4.62 14.47 -4.31
CA ASP A 325 5.52 15.61 -4.37
C ASP A 325 6.94 15.23 -3.91
N LYS A 326 7.06 14.22 -3.03
CA LYS A 326 8.34 13.71 -2.48
C LYS A 326 8.67 12.31 -3.02
N ASN A 327 9.32 11.48 -2.20
CA ASN A 327 9.78 10.16 -2.61
C ASN A 327 8.64 9.14 -2.73
N ILE A 328 8.80 8.20 -3.66
CA ILE A 328 7.97 7.01 -3.77
C ILE A 328 8.89 5.79 -3.65
N ILE A 329 8.62 4.94 -2.68
CA ILE A 329 9.46 3.79 -2.33
C ILE A 329 8.61 2.52 -2.38
N PHE A 330 9.04 1.55 -3.19
CA PHE A 330 8.47 0.21 -3.24
C PHE A 330 9.48 -0.77 -2.66
N GLN A 331 9.16 -1.38 -1.53
CA GLN A 331 9.96 -2.39 -0.87
C GLN A 331 9.25 -3.74 -0.98
N GLY A 332 9.90 -4.70 -1.62
CA GLY A 332 9.35 -6.03 -1.82
C GLY A 332 10.19 -7.08 -1.13
N THR A 333 9.56 -7.97 -0.35
CA THR A 333 10.22 -9.10 0.29
C THR A 333 9.41 -10.37 0.10
N GLY A 334 10.00 -11.36 -0.55
CA GLY A 334 9.32 -12.63 -0.84
C GLY A 334 10.19 -13.85 -0.60
N SER A 335 9.59 -14.94 -0.08
CA SER A 335 10.32 -16.19 0.17
C SER A 335 9.98 -17.33 -0.80
N SER A 336 8.93 -17.22 -1.59
CA SER A 336 8.52 -18.28 -2.55
C SER A 336 7.65 -17.73 -3.68
N SER A 337 7.40 -16.42 -3.74
CA SER A 337 6.51 -15.76 -4.70
C SER A 337 7.27 -15.19 -5.90
N GLY A 338 6.54 -14.71 -6.88
CA GLY A 338 7.04 -13.77 -7.87
C GLY A 338 7.33 -12.40 -7.27
N GLY A 339 7.85 -11.50 -8.08
CA GLY A 339 8.22 -10.15 -7.65
C GLY A 339 7.05 -9.16 -7.69
N VAL A 340 7.37 -7.93 -8.07
CA VAL A 340 6.40 -6.83 -8.19
C VAL A 340 6.16 -6.51 -9.67
N ASP A 341 4.90 -6.31 -10.02
CA ASP A 341 4.45 -6.10 -11.39
C ASP A 341 3.75 -4.75 -11.57
N PHE A 342 4.23 -3.96 -12.53
CA PHE A 342 3.62 -2.72 -12.97
C PHE A 342 3.19 -2.86 -14.42
N VAL A 343 1.89 -2.72 -14.69
CA VAL A 343 1.33 -2.81 -16.04
C VAL A 343 0.44 -1.60 -16.31
N ASN A 344 0.67 -0.93 -17.44
CA ASN A 344 -0.10 0.25 -17.86
C ASN A 344 -0.20 1.32 -16.78
N SER A 345 0.83 1.49 -15.97
CA SER A 345 0.78 2.34 -14.78
C SER A 345 1.65 3.58 -14.91
N ARG A 346 1.28 4.61 -14.15
CA ARG A 346 2.03 5.86 -14.08
C ARG A 346 2.51 6.13 -12.67
N ILE A 347 3.82 6.35 -12.51
CA ILE A 347 4.45 6.67 -11.25
C ILE A 347 5.20 7.99 -11.41
N LEU A 348 4.85 8.99 -10.62
CA LEU A 348 5.43 10.32 -10.69
C LEU A 348 5.83 10.81 -9.30
N SER A 349 7.13 11.02 -9.08
CA SER A 349 7.65 11.82 -7.98
C SER A 349 8.07 13.19 -8.52
N LYS A 350 7.45 14.29 -8.03
CA LYS A 350 7.69 15.61 -8.61
C LYS A 350 9.06 16.18 -8.22
N SER A 351 9.50 15.99 -6.98
CA SER A 351 10.77 16.56 -6.48
C SER A 351 11.69 15.53 -5.82
N GLY A 352 11.22 14.33 -5.58
CA GLY A 352 11.95 13.25 -4.94
C GLY A 352 12.40 12.16 -5.91
N ARG A 353 12.73 11.01 -5.37
CA ARG A 353 13.13 9.81 -6.11
C ARG A 353 12.02 8.77 -6.18
N VAL A 354 12.11 7.91 -7.17
CA VAL A 354 11.41 6.61 -7.19
C VAL A 354 12.43 5.52 -6.91
N LEU A 355 12.18 4.71 -5.89
CA LEU A 355 13.03 3.58 -5.49
C LEU A 355 12.21 2.30 -5.52
N PHE A 356 12.76 1.29 -6.22
CA PHE A 356 12.33 -0.10 -6.12
C PHE A 356 13.44 -0.88 -5.41
N ASP A 357 13.12 -1.49 -4.28
CA ASP A 357 14.02 -2.33 -3.50
C ASP A 357 13.35 -3.69 -3.28
N ILE A 358 13.65 -4.62 -4.19
CA ILE A 358 12.99 -5.93 -4.28
C ILE A 358 13.99 -7.01 -3.94
N ASN A 359 13.73 -7.70 -2.85
CA ASN A 359 14.62 -8.72 -2.30
C ASN A 359 13.86 -10.03 -2.07
N GLY A 360 14.54 -11.15 -2.22
CA GLY A 360 13.96 -12.43 -1.78
C GLY A 360 14.39 -13.66 -2.55
N ASN A 361 13.95 -14.81 -2.03
CA ASN A 361 14.10 -16.10 -2.68
C ASN A 361 12.85 -16.41 -3.51
N ILE A 362 12.87 -16.00 -4.77
CA ILE A 362 11.74 -16.13 -5.69
C ILE A 362 11.94 -17.40 -6.52
N VAL A 363 11.12 -18.43 -6.31
CA VAL A 363 11.30 -19.75 -6.94
C VAL A 363 10.31 -20.05 -8.08
N VAL A 364 9.40 -19.13 -8.39
CA VAL A 364 8.39 -19.32 -9.45
C VAL A 364 9.03 -19.14 -10.83
N LYS A 365 8.97 -20.14 -11.68
CA LYS A 365 9.54 -20.09 -13.05
C LYS A 365 8.84 -19.04 -13.91
N ASN A 366 9.60 -18.40 -14.81
CA ASN A 366 9.14 -17.41 -15.80
C ASN A 366 8.55 -16.12 -15.19
N VAL A 367 8.95 -15.76 -13.99
CA VAL A 367 8.57 -14.52 -13.31
C VAL A 367 9.81 -13.68 -13.06
N TYR A 368 9.65 -12.38 -12.96
CA TYR A 368 10.71 -11.41 -12.65
C TYR A 368 10.65 -10.98 -11.21
N GLY A 369 11.78 -10.60 -10.62
CA GLY A 369 11.80 -9.89 -9.35
C GLY A 369 11.06 -8.56 -9.44
N LEU A 370 11.27 -7.84 -10.56
CA LEU A 370 10.52 -6.63 -10.91
C LEU A 370 10.17 -6.64 -12.40
N ARG A 371 8.90 -6.42 -12.73
CA ARG A 371 8.45 -6.17 -14.08
C ARG A 371 7.79 -4.80 -14.19
N VAL A 372 8.20 -4.00 -15.18
CA VAL A 372 7.58 -2.73 -15.55
C VAL A 372 7.23 -2.79 -17.03
N ASN A 373 5.95 -2.87 -17.34
CA ASN A 373 5.45 -3.09 -18.69
C ASN A 373 4.45 -2.00 -19.09
N ASN A 374 4.63 -1.40 -20.25
CA ASN A 374 3.80 -0.33 -20.81
C ASN A 374 3.48 0.78 -19.78
N SER A 375 4.50 1.21 -19.04
CA SER A 375 4.35 2.10 -17.90
C SER A 375 5.25 3.33 -18.00
N GLN A 376 4.88 4.38 -17.24
CA GLN A 376 5.63 5.63 -17.19
C GLN A 376 6.13 5.90 -15.77
N LEU A 377 7.43 6.13 -15.63
CA LEU A 377 8.09 6.49 -14.39
C LEU A 377 8.82 7.82 -14.58
N SER A 378 8.56 8.78 -13.69
CA SER A 378 9.27 10.06 -13.71
C SER A 378 9.59 10.51 -12.29
N ALA A 379 10.84 10.91 -12.05
CA ALA A 379 11.32 11.38 -10.75
C ALA A 379 12.57 12.23 -10.91
N LYS A 380 13.05 12.86 -9.82
CA LYS A 380 14.38 13.44 -9.78
C LYS A 380 15.44 12.39 -10.10
N ASP A 381 15.41 11.28 -9.37
CA ASP A 381 16.25 10.10 -9.57
C ASP A 381 15.39 8.84 -9.62
N VAL A 382 15.78 7.84 -10.40
CA VAL A 382 15.11 6.53 -10.44
C VAL A 382 16.12 5.44 -10.11
N LYS A 383 15.78 4.61 -9.11
CA LYS A 383 16.63 3.49 -8.70
C LYS A 383 15.84 2.19 -8.68
N PHE A 384 16.39 1.20 -9.37
CA PHE A 384 15.95 -0.19 -9.32
C PHE A 384 17.03 -1.02 -8.62
N ALA A 385 16.70 -1.60 -7.48
CA ALA A 385 17.54 -2.55 -6.76
C ALA A 385 16.77 -3.87 -6.67
N VAL A 386 17.20 -4.88 -7.43
CA VAL A 386 16.54 -6.18 -7.51
C VAL A 386 17.54 -7.27 -7.16
N ASN A 387 17.40 -7.84 -5.98
CA ASN A 387 18.26 -8.90 -5.47
C ASN A 387 17.41 -10.14 -5.18
N VAL A 388 17.33 -11.03 -6.17
CA VAL A 388 16.43 -12.17 -6.12
C VAL A 388 17.16 -13.45 -6.52
N THR A 389 16.87 -14.54 -5.81
CA THR A 389 17.39 -15.88 -6.12
C THR A 389 16.29 -16.72 -6.73
N GLY A 390 16.56 -17.40 -7.85
CA GLY A 390 15.66 -18.40 -8.43
C GLY A 390 14.84 -17.97 -9.64
N VAL A 391 14.80 -16.68 -10.03
CA VAL A 391 14.07 -16.17 -11.20
C VAL A 391 14.87 -15.13 -11.98
N ASP A 392 14.26 -14.56 -13.00
CA ASP A 392 14.79 -13.42 -13.73
C ASP A 392 14.74 -12.16 -12.85
N GLY A 393 15.73 -11.27 -12.95
CA GLY A 393 15.84 -10.10 -12.09
C GLY A 393 14.84 -9.00 -12.43
N PHE A 394 15.14 -8.21 -13.46
CA PHE A 394 14.40 -7.00 -13.81
C PHE A 394 14.01 -6.96 -15.28
N LEU A 395 12.73 -6.77 -15.58
CA LEU A 395 12.22 -6.51 -16.92
C LEU A 395 11.62 -5.13 -17.04
N LEU A 396 12.09 -4.33 -17.97
CA LEU A 396 11.50 -3.08 -18.42
C LEU A 396 11.10 -3.22 -19.89
N ARG A 397 9.79 -3.16 -20.18
CA ARG A 397 9.27 -3.37 -21.54
C ARG A 397 8.30 -2.26 -21.93
N ASP A 398 8.42 -1.77 -23.17
CA ASP A 398 7.49 -0.78 -23.75
C ASP A 398 7.20 0.41 -22.83
N SER A 399 8.19 0.84 -22.07
CA SER A 399 8.03 1.76 -20.95
C SER A 399 8.92 2.99 -21.07
N HIS A 400 8.55 4.06 -20.35
CA HIS A 400 9.29 5.31 -20.32
C HIS A 400 9.78 5.58 -18.90
N VAL A 401 11.09 5.73 -18.71
CA VAL A 401 11.69 6.09 -17.42
C VAL A 401 12.46 7.39 -17.59
N THR A 402 12.12 8.38 -16.80
CA THR A 402 12.75 9.71 -16.82
C THR A 402 13.30 10.08 -15.46
N ALA A 403 14.61 10.34 -15.37
CA ALA A 403 15.23 11.03 -14.25
C ALA A 403 15.44 12.51 -14.63
N THR A 404 14.67 13.40 -14.02
CA THR A 404 14.52 14.79 -14.48
C THR A 404 15.72 15.68 -14.15
N SER A 405 16.49 15.37 -13.10
CA SER A 405 17.67 16.12 -12.69
C SER A 405 18.81 15.27 -12.15
N GLY A 406 18.65 13.96 -12.11
CA GLY A 406 19.63 13.01 -11.58
C GLY A 406 19.79 11.78 -12.46
N ASP A 407 20.03 10.64 -11.82
CA ASP A 407 20.47 9.41 -12.44
C ASP A 407 19.33 8.37 -12.56
N ILE A 408 19.49 7.46 -13.52
CA ILE A 408 18.81 6.17 -13.56
C ILE A 408 19.83 5.10 -13.18
N ASN A 409 19.59 4.43 -12.04
CA ASN A 409 20.45 3.35 -11.55
C ASN A 409 19.64 2.05 -11.47
N ALA A 410 20.09 1.02 -12.18
CA ALA A 410 19.48 -0.30 -12.14
C ALA A 410 20.53 -1.35 -11.75
N ASN A 411 20.30 -2.01 -10.62
CA ASN A 411 21.12 -3.12 -10.13
C ASN A 411 20.24 -4.37 -10.06
N ALA A 412 20.65 -5.44 -10.72
CA ALA A 412 20.00 -6.73 -10.63
C ALA A 412 21.02 -7.82 -10.32
N ASN A 413 20.80 -8.52 -9.19
CA ASN A 413 21.57 -9.70 -8.81
C ASN A 413 20.61 -10.90 -8.77
N THR A 414 20.87 -11.91 -9.60
CA THR A 414 19.93 -13.01 -9.85
C THR A 414 20.65 -14.27 -10.28
N ILE A 415 19.94 -15.39 -10.28
CA ILE A 415 20.48 -16.64 -10.78
C ILE A 415 20.40 -16.72 -12.33
N ASN A 416 19.33 -16.19 -12.94
CA ASN A 416 19.07 -16.34 -14.37
C ASN A 416 19.41 -15.05 -15.15
N LYS A 417 18.38 -14.29 -15.59
CA LYS A 417 18.57 -13.04 -16.35
C LYS A 417 18.69 -11.88 -15.38
N GLY A 418 19.69 -11.02 -15.56
CA GLY A 418 19.89 -9.83 -14.75
C GLY A 418 18.90 -8.72 -15.11
N ILE A 419 19.32 -7.80 -15.98
CA ILE A 419 18.51 -6.67 -16.47
C ILE A 419 18.06 -6.96 -17.90
N TRP A 420 16.76 -6.85 -18.15
CA TRP A 420 16.23 -6.93 -19.50
C TRP A 420 15.41 -5.67 -19.83
N ILE A 421 15.88 -4.90 -20.81
CA ILE A 421 15.21 -3.72 -21.37
C ILE A 421 14.77 -4.06 -22.78
N SER A 422 13.47 -3.98 -23.08
CA SER A 422 12.95 -4.47 -24.34
C SER A 422 11.82 -3.63 -24.94
N GLY A 423 11.51 -3.90 -26.19
CA GLY A 423 10.43 -3.25 -26.94
C GLY A 423 10.72 -1.76 -27.18
N LYS A 424 9.66 -0.95 -27.24
CA LYS A 424 9.77 0.51 -27.41
C LYS A 424 10.00 1.19 -26.06
N THR A 425 11.15 0.91 -25.45
CA THR A 425 11.50 1.44 -24.13
C THR A 425 12.45 2.62 -24.23
N ASN A 426 12.19 3.66 -23.44
CA ASN A 426 13.03 4.85 -23.34
C ASN A 426 13.53 5.05 -21.91
N LEU A 427 14.83 5.12 -21.70
CA LEU A 427 15.49 5.59 -20.51
C LEU A 427 16.06 6.98 -20.78
N ASN A 428 15.66 7.99 -20.04
CA ASN A 428 16.14 9.35 -20.21
C ASN A 428 16.57 9.94 -18.87
N ALA A 429 17.85 10.14 -18.65
CA ALA A 429 18.41 10.76 -17.45
C ALA A 429 19.07 12.09 -17.77
N SER A 430 18.86 13.12 -16.94
CA SER A 430 19.63 14.34 -16.97
C SER A 430 21.07 14.14 -16.50
N GLY A 431 21.27 13.21 -15.55
CA GLY A 431 22.57 12.73 -15.09
C GLY A 431 23.01 11.49 -15.84
N ASN A 432 23.38 10.45 -15.09
CA ASN A 432 23.95 9.21 -15.64
C ASN A 432 22.89 8.10 -15.78
N VAL A 433 23.18 7.12 -16.63
CA VAL A 433 22.47 5.84 -16.66
C VAL A 433 23.45 4.74 -16.32
N ASN A 434 23.22 4.05 -15.20
CA ASN A 434 24.06 2.98 -14.71
C ASN A 434 23.26 1.69 -14.65
N LEU A 435 23.65 0.69 -15.44
CA LEU A 435 23.04 -0.64 -15.46
C LEU A 435 24.07 -1.64 -14.98
N HIS A 436 23.80 -2.31 -13.86
CA HIS A 436 24.66 -3.33 -13.27
C HIS A 436 23.89 -4.65 -13.13
N GLY A 437 24.19 -5.59 -14.00
CA GLY A 437 23.59 -6.92 -14.05
C GLY A 437 24.58 -8.00 -13.59
N VAL A 438 24.16 -8.83 -12.64
CA VAL A 438 24.91 -9.99 -12.15
C VAL A 438 24.05 -11.23 -12.26
N THR A 439 24.58 -12.28 -12.92
CA THR A 439 23.95 -13.60 -12.93
C THR A 439 24.92 -14.63 -12.37
N THR A 440 24.46 -15.49 -11.45
CA THR A 440 25.35 -16.40 -10.71
C THR A 440 25.32 -17.85 -11.19
N ASN A 441 24.24 -18.30 -11.86
CA ASN A 441 24.12 -19.66 -12.37
C ASN A 441 23.17 -19.69 -13.58
N SER A 442 23.71 -19.92 -14.74
CA SER A 442 22.92 -20.05 -15.97
C SER A 442 22.79 -21.50 -16.43
N ALA A 443 21.95 -22.27 -15.78
CA ALA A 443 21.48 -23.54 -16.32
C ALA A 443 20.43 -23.35 -17.45
N TYR A 444 20.02 -22.10 -17.70
CA TYR A 444 18.97 -21.75 -18.68
C TYR A 444 19.54 -21.01 -19.89
N ALA A 445 19.07 -21.40 -21.07
CA ALA A 445 19.41 -20.72 -22.34
C ALA A 445 18.94 -19.24 -22.29
N GLY A 446 19.84 -18.31 -22.66
CA GLY A 446 19.53 -16.88 -22.72
C GLY A 446 19.58 -16.14 -21.37
N ALA A 447 20.37 -16.61 -20.41
CA ALA A 447 20.62 -15.95 -19.14
C ALA A 447 21.64 -14.80 -19.29
N ASP A 448 21.27 -13.73 -19.97
CA ASP A 448 22.12 -12.55 -20.13
C ASP A 448 22.18 -11.74 -18.82
N ALA A 449 23.36 -11.25 -18.44
CA ALA A 449 23.48 -10.36 -17.28
C ALA A 449 22.81 -9.00 -17.57
N ILE A 450 23.01 -8.48 -18.80
CA ILE A 450 22.26 -7.33 -19.31
C ILE A 450 21.80 -7.64 -20.74
N LYS A 451 20.49 -7.48 -20.98
CA LYS A 451 19.90 -7.57 -22.31
C LYS A 451 19.15 -6.29 -22.66
N ILE A 452 19.50 -5.69 -23.80
CA ILE A 452 18.84 -4.52 -24.36
C ILE A 452 18.37 -4.90 -25.76
N SER A 453 17.04 -5.03 -25.98
CA SER A 453 16.55 -5.54 -27.26
C SER A 453 15.29 -4.82 -27.74
N GLY A 454 15.42 -3.93 -28.70
CA GLY A 454 14.31 -3.49 -29.53
C GLY A 454 13.77 -4.64 -30.40
N ASN A 455 12.62 -4.44 -31.01
CA ASN A 455 12.01 -5.46 -31.89
C ASN A 455 12.35 -5.23 -33.38
N SER A 456 12.73 -4.01 -33.76
CA SER A 456 13.07 -3.61 -35.12
C SER A 456 13.71 -2.21 -35.13
N SER A 457 14.14 -1.73 -36.26
CA SER A 457 14.67 -0.36 -36.45
C SER A 457 13.63 0.74 -36.15
N SER A 458 12.34 0.46 -36.25
CA SER A 458 11.25 1.38 -35.88
C SER A 458 10.76 1.21 -34.42
N ASN A 459 11.24 0.19 -33.76
CA ASN A 459 10.85 -0.14 -32.38
C ASN A 459 12.09 -0.41 -31.52
N ASN A 460 12.93 0.64 -31.40
CA ASN A 460 14.20 0.59 -30.73
C ASN A 460 14.06 0.84 -29.23
N VAL A 461 14.99 0.28 -28.46
CA VAL A 461 15.31 0.77 -27.12
C VAL A 461 16.15 2.05 -27.25
N ASN A 462 15.77 3.11 -26.55
CA ASN A 462 16.54 4.35 -26.50
C ASN A 462 17.04 4.59 -25.08
N ILE A 463 18.34 4.75 -24.92
CA ILE A 463 18.98 5.10 -23.64
C ILE A 463 19.72 6.40 -23.83
N THR A 464 19.29 7.45 -23.15
CA THR A 464 19.89 8.77 -23.21
C THR A 464 20.30 9.24 -21.84
N ALA A 465 21.53 9.67 -21.67
CA ALA A 465 22.07 10.31 -20.49
C ALA A 465 22.61 11.71 -20.80
N GLY A 466 22.39 12.67 -19.92
CA GLY A 466 23.10 13.96 -19.94
C GLY A 466 24.59 13.77 -19.62
N GLY A 467 24.90 12.90 -18.68
CA GLY A 467 26.24 12.47 -18.28
C GLY A 467 26.67 11.15 -18.93
N HIS A 468 27.22 10.26 -18.12
CA HIS A 468 27.78 8.98 -18.55
C HIS A 468 26.72 7.87 -18.68
N ILE A 469 27.02 6.86 -19.52
CA ILE A 469 26.29 5.61 -19.56
C ILE A 469 27.27 4.49 -19.21
N SER A 470 26.94 3.69 -18.20
CA SER A 470 27.75 2.57 -17.73
C SER A 470 26.96 1.27 -17.76
N LEU A 471 27.48 0.29 -18.46
CA LEU A 471 27.00 -1.09 -18.48
C LEU A 471 28.04 -1.95 -17.77
N ILE A 472 27.70 -2.47 -16.59
CA ILE A 472 28.57 -3.37 -15.82
C ILE A 472 27.86 -4.72 -15.76
N ALA A 473 28.48 -5.75 -16.30
CA ALA A 473 27.85 -7.06 -16.40
C ALA A 473 28.79 -8.17 -15.95
N VAL A 474 28.30 -9.00 -15.04
CA VAL A 474 28.99 -10.21 -14.58
C VAL A 474 28.11 -11.42 -14.84
N ASN A 475 28.57 -12.32 -15.70
CA ASN A 475 27.90 -13.57 -15.98
C ASN A 475 28.73 -14.74 -15.46
N GLY A 476 28.39 -15.25 -14.28
CA GLY A 476 29.05 -16.39 -13.63
C GLY A 476 28.57 -17.76 -14.11
N GLY A 477 27.67 -17.79 -15.10
CA GLY A 477 27.04 -19.03 -15.56
C GLY A 477 27.84 -19.82 -16.58
N LYS A 478 27.49 -21.11 -16.73
CA LYS A 478 28.09 -22.04 -17.68
C LYS A 478 27.42 -21.90 -19.07
N GLU A 479 28.16 -21.37 -20.04
CA GLU A 479 27.99 -21.54 -21.49
C GLU A 479 26.76 -21.00 -22.26
N ILE A 480 25.63 -20.53 -21.66
CA ILE A 480 24.39 -20.38 -22.43
C ILE A 480 23.89 -18.94 -22.61
N GLY A 481 24.36 -17.96 -21.84
CA GLY A 481 23.94 -16.56 -21.97
C GLY A 481 25.07 -15.58 -22.25
N SER A 482 24.77 -14.49 -22.94
CA SER A 482 25.74 -13.41 -23.18
C SER A 482 25.99 -12.62 -21.90
N THR A 483 27.17 -12.03 -21.78
CA THR A 483 27.42 -11.11 -20.66
C THR A 483 26.58 -9.84 -20.84
N VAL A 484 26.67 -9.21 -22.02
CA VAL A 484 25.76 -8.14 -22.46
C VAL A 484 25.26 -8.51 -23.86
N SER A 485 23.96 -8.32 -24.10
CA SER A 485 23.37 -8.47 -25.44
C SER A 485 22.62 -7.18 -25.81
N VAL A 486 22.97 -6.58 -26.92
CA VAL A 486 22.32 -5.36 -27.42
C VAL A 486 21.84 -5.61 -28.85
N ASP A 487 20.53 -5.35 -29.09
CA ASP A 487 19.93 -5.46 -30.41
C ASP A 487 18.90 -4.36 -30.63
N TYR A 488 18.95 -3.69 -31.78
CA TYR A 488 18.09 -2.55 -32.11
C TYR A 488 18.01 -1.51 -30.96
N ALA A 489 19.14 -0.87 -30.67
CA ALA A 489 19.23 0.12 -29.59
C ALA A 489 20.01 1.39 -30.02
N ASN A 490 19.52 2.54 -29.51
CA ASN A 490 20.25 3.80 -29.57
C ASN A 490 20.72 4.19 -28.16
N ILE A 491 22.01 4.32 -27.96
CA ILE A 491 22.65 4.62 -26.68
C ILE A 491 23.43 5.91 -26.82
N ILE A 492 23.01 6.98 -26.11
CA ILE A 492 23.54 8.32 -26.28
C ILE A 492 23.94 8.94 -24.93
N ALA A 493 25.25 9.09 -24.69
CA ALA A 493 25.80 9.88 -23.60
C ALA A 493 26.16 11.28 -24.13
N LYS A 494 25.31 12.28 -23.86
CA LYS A 494 25.38 13.62 -24.51
C LYS A 494 26.66 14.38 -24.18
N ASN A 495 27.02 14.41 -22.89
CA ASN A 495 28.19 15.16 -22.38
C ASN A 495 29.15 14.27 -21.58
N GLY A 496 28.94 12.96 -21.60
CA GLY A 496 29.72 11.97 -20.86
C GLY A 496 30.23 10.85 -21.77
N ASP A 497 30.76 9.83 -21.14
CA ASP A 497 31.37 8.68 -21.78
C ASP A 497 30.43 7.47 -21.76
N PHE A 498 30.62 6.57 -22.69
CA PHE A 498 30.05 5.23 -22.64
C PHE A 498 31.10 4.25 -22.09
N ASN A 499 30.76 3.54 -21.00
CA ASN A 499 31.63 2.57 -20.36
C ASN A 499 30.97 1.19 -20.35
N LEU A 500 31.64 0.21 -20.94
CA LEU A 500 31.27 -1.19 -20.91
C LEU A 500 32.31 -1.98 -20.10
N ASN A 501 31.87 -2.62 -19.01
CA ASN A 501 32.69 -3.53 -18.21
C ASN A 501 32.05 -4.92 -18.18
N ILE A 502 32.72 -5.93 -18.70
CA ILE A 502 32.17 -7.29 -18.84
C ILE A 502 33.10 -8.34 -18.23
N THR A 503 32.49 -9.27 -17.49
CA THR A 503 33.21 -10.44 -16.97
C THR A 503 32.31 -11.67 -17.10
N GLY A 504 32.82 -12.73 -17.77
CA GLY A 504 32.04 -13.94 -17.96
C GLY A 504 32.65 -14.95 -18.90
N MET A 505 31.89 -15.97 -19.26
CA MET A 505 32.32 -17.00 -20.19
C MET A 505 31.99 -16.64 -21.64
N LYS A 506 30.83 -16.08 -21.90
CA LYS A 506 30.39 -15.66 -23.25
C LYS A 506 30.46 -14.16 -23.41
N GLY A 507 30.83 -13.75 -24.60
CA GLY A 507 30.99 -12.36 -24.98
C GLY A 507 29.65 -11.59 -25.11
N SER A 508 29.80 -10.43 -25.68
CA SER A 508 28.74 -9.42 -25.74
C SER A 508 28.44 -9.07 -27.20
N PRO A 509 27.37 -9.63 -27.79
CA PRO A 509 26.92 -9.24 -29.13
C PRO A 509 26.20 -7.90 -29.11
N PHE A 510 26.57 -7.01 -30.02
CA PHE A 510 25.89 -5.75 -30.32
C PHE A 510 25.44 -5.81 -31.80
N ASN A 511 24.13 -5.82 -32.02
CA ASN A 511 23.57 -5.89 -33.36
C ASN A 511 22.64 -4.69 -33.61
N ASN A 512 22.73 -4.11 -34.80
CA ASN A 512 21.84 -3.03 -35.25
C ASN A 512 21.77 -1.89 -34.21
N ALA A 513 22.88 -1.56 -33.59
CA ALA A 513 22.94 -0.58 -32.49
C ALA A 513 23.72 0.68 -32.90
N THR A 514 23.41 1.78 -32.23
CA THR A 514 24.19 3.01 -32.36
C THR A 514 24.62 3.46 -30.97
N ILE A 515 25.90 3.75 -30.79
CA ILE A 515 26.46 4.24 -29.52
C ILE A 515 27.16 5.58 -29.81
N THR A 516 26.72 6.64 -29.13
CA THR A 516 27.28 7.99 -29.25
C THR A 516 27.70 8.51 -27.89
N ALA A 517 28.95 8.96 -27.75
CA ALA A 517 29.50 9.46 -26.48
C ALA A 517 30.66 10.47 -26.69
N ASN A 518 31.17 11.05 -25.60
CA ASN A 518 32.41 11.79 -25.65
C ASN A 518 33.60 10.84 -25.88
N ASN A 519 33.72 9.84 -24.97
CA ASN A 519 34.68 8.73 -25.17
C ASN A 519 33.92 7.40 -25.04
N ILE A 520 34.46 6.35 -25.66
CA ILE A 520 33.92 5.00 -25.56
C ILE A 520 35.02 4.11 -24.99
N SER A 521 34.73 3.47 -23.85
CA SER A 521 35.63 2.53 -23.19
C SER A 521 34.97 1.17 -23.05
N MET A 522 35.66 0.12 -23.47
CA MET A 522 35.23 -1.26 -23.39
C MET A 522 36.29 -2.09 -22.69
N ASN A 523 36.01 -2.55 -21.47
CA ASN A 523 36.94 -3.34 -20.69
C ASN A 523 36.31 -4.69 -20.35
N GLY A 524 37.11 -5.74 -20.27
CA GLY A 524 36.56 -6.99 -19.80
C GLY A 524 37.40 -8.23 -20.02
N ASN A 525 36.96 -9.28 -19.33
CA ASN A 525 37.57 -10.61 -19.39
C ASN A 525 36.50 -11.66 -19.69
N ILE A 526 36.63 -12.27 -20.88
CA ILE A 526 35.76 -13.35 -21.36
C ILE A 526 36.61 -14.61 -21.53
N THR A 527 36.15 -15.73 -20.98
CA THR A 527 36.99 -16.93 -20.83
C THR A 527 36.74 -18.02 -21.88
N ALA A 528 35.64 -17.96 -22.65
CA ALA A 528 35.30 -19.04 -23.61
C ALA A 528 35.07 -18.61 -25.07
N ASN A 529 34.74 -17.33 -25.34
CA ASN A 529 34.38 -16.86 -26.69
C ASN A 529 34.98 -15.48 -27.00
N ASP A 530 34.59 -14.87 -28.14
CA ASP A 530 34.91 -13.48 -28.46
C ASP A 530 34.38 -12.54 -27.37
N ALA A 531 35.14 -11.49 -27.03
CA ALA A 531 34.70 -10.59 -25.94
C ALA A 531 33.55 -9.69 -26.39
N VAL A 532 33.72 -8.97 -27.51
CA VAL A 532 32.68 -8.10 -28.09
C VAL A 532 32.55 -8.35 -29.57
N LEU A 533 31.33 -8.67 -30.03
CA LEU A 533 30.99 -8.82 -31.45
C LEU A 533 30.00 -7.73 -31.84
N MET A 534 30.35 -6.91 -32.82
CA MET A 534 29.51 -5.83 -33.34
C MET A 534 29.06 -6.15 -34.76
N THR A 535 27.75 -6.25 -34.99
CA THR A 535 27.14 -6.50 -36.30
C THR A 535 26.22 -5.32 -36.65
N ASN A 536 26.43 -4.69 -37.79
CA ASN A 536 25.67 -3.49 -38.20
C ASN A 536 25.55 -2.44 -37.07
N THR A 537 26.62 -2.24 -36.31
CA THR A 537 26.67 -1.38 -35.14
C THR A 537 27.62 -0.22 -35.37
N PHE A 538 27.19 1.00 -35.01
CA PHE A 538 27.94 2.21 -35.24
C PHE A 538 28.38 2.82 -33.88
N LEU A 539 29.67 3.13 -33.79
CA LEU A 539 30.29 3.84 -32.68
C LEU A 539 30.65 5.26 -33.09
N THR A 540 30.18 6.24 -32.36
CA THR A 540 30.54 7.65 -32.59
C THR A 540 31.11 8.23 -31.31
N ALA A 541 32.38 8.55 -31.26
CA ALA A 541 33.03 9.23 -30.16
C ALA A 541 33.55 10.59 -30.62
N LYS A 542 33.43 11.62 -29.76
CA LYS A 542 34.08 12.93 -29.97
C LYS A 542 35.58 12.85 -29.71
N GLY A 543 35.98 12.00 -28.78
CA GLY A 543 37.37 11.73 -28.40
C GLY A 543 37.78 10.29 -28.69
N ASP A 544 38.27 9.60 -27.68
CA ASP A 544 38.88 8.28 -27.82
C ASP A 544 37.88 7.12 -27.81
N ILE A 545 38.19 6.07 -28.58
CA ILE A 545 37.63 4.74 -28.43
C ILE A 545 38.73 3.83 -27.89
N LYS A 546 38.58 3.35 -26.64
CA LYS A 546 39.57 2.48 -25.99
C LYS A 546 38.99 1.10 -25.69
N THR A 547 39.78 0.06 -25.93
CA THR A 547 39.40 -1.32 -25.62
C THR A 547 40.52 -2.01 -24.84
N ASP A 548 40.15 -2.61 -23.72
CA ASP A 548 41.00 -3.53 -22.94
C ASP A 548 40.20 -4.80 -22.69
N LEU A 549 40.21 -5.67 -23.71
CA LEU A 549 39.35 -6.85 -23.76
C LEU A 549 40.23 -8.11 -23.87
N THR A 550 40.13 -8.98 -22.89
CA THR A 550 40.79 -10.30 -22.88
C THR A 550 39.78 -11.37 -23.28
N SER A 551 40.16 -12.22 -24.24
CA SER A 551 39.36 -13.38 -24.64
C SER A 551 40.28 -14.44 -25.31
N PRO A 552 39.86 -15.72 -25.32
CA PRO A 552 40.66 -16.79 -25.97
C PRO A 552 40.65 -16.70 -27.50
N THR A 553 39.72 -15.94 -28.08
CA THR A 553 39.57 -15.80 -29.53
C THR A 553 39.81 -14.37 -29.99
N LYS A 554 38.81 -13.48 -29.93
CA LYS A 554 38.89 -12.08 -30.35
C LYS A 554 38.43 -11.13 -29.26
N GLY A 555 39.19 -10.05 -29.00
CA GLY A 555 38.79 -9.00 -28.10
C GLY A 555 37.60 -8.22 -28.66
N LEU A 556 37.77 -7.55 -29.80
CA LEU A 556 36.71 -6.83 -30.51
C LEU A 556 36.64 -7.29 -31.96
N TRP A 557 35.42 -7.56 -32.45
CA TRP A 557 35.19 -7.97 -33.82
C TRP A 557 34.00 -7.23 -34.43
N PHE A 558 34.25 -6.59 -35.59
CA PHE A 558 33.21 -5.96 -36.41
C PHE A 558 32.80 -6.89 -37.55
N ARG A 559 31.50 -7.00 -37.80
CA ARG A 559 30.91 -7.81 -38.89
C ARG A 559 29.80 -7.02 -39.59
N GLY A 560 29.72 -7.10 -40.92
CA GLY A 560 28.72 -6.40 -41.71
C GLY A 560 29.09 -4.93 -41.98
N ASN A 561 28.10 -4.05 -42.15
CA ASN A 561 28.29 -2.64 -42.51
C ASN A 561 28.49 -1.72 -41.27
N GLY A 562 29.05 -2.22 -40.20
CA GLY A 562 29.32 -1.43 -38.99
C GLY A 562 30.71 -0.78 -39.04
N GLY A 563 30.80 0.41 -38.46
CA GLY A 563 32.03 1.16 -38.30
C GLY A 563 32.02 2.03 -37.06
#